data_fa6cc5205a9c07b3268cd924d348274c
#
_entry.id   fa6cc5205a9c07b3268cd924d348274c
#
_cell.length_a   1.000
_cell.length_b   1.000
_cell.length_c   1.000
_cell.angle_alpha   90.00
_cell.angle_beta   90.00
_cell.angle_gamma   90.00
#
_symmetry.space_group_name_H-M   'P 1'
#
loop_
_entity.id
_entity.type
_entity.pdbx_description
1 polymer ?
#
loop_
_entity_poly.entity_id
_entity_poly.type
_entity_poly.pdbx_seq_one_letter_code
_entity_poly.pdbx_strand_id
1 'polypeptide(L)'
;MSAKNLQEVLDQAGGTVDLLRNSQLGAYIYPVVPAEFTNFRREVIAWRESAVLFDQSHHMVNLFISGRDALKLITDNGINSTAKFAVDTAKQFVPVSPEGGVIGDGILFRLAEDQFVYVGRAPVANYLQFRATQGYDVDIKLDQRSPMRPYGKAVTRDLWRFQIQGPRAWEVIEKLHGGTVEQTRFFTLGHMKIEIGRASCRERV
;
A
#
# COMPACT_ATOMS: atom_id res chain seq x y z
N MET A 1 -11.17 -16.95 -24.96
CA MET A 1 -10.58 -15.84 -25.75
C MET A 1 -10.32 -14.71 -24.77
N SER A 2 -9.16 -14.08 -24.81
CA SER A 2 -8.85 -12.93 -23.96
C SER A 2 -9.53 -11.68 -24.54
N ALA A 3 -10.35 -10.99 -23.75
CA ALA A 3 -10.95 -9.73 -24.16
C ALA A 3 -9.87 -8.66 -24.32
N LYS A 4 -9.98 -7.79 -25.32
CA LYS A 4 -8.97 -6.77 -25.63
C LYS A 4 -9.15 -5.47 -24.85
N ASN A 5 -10.38 -5.21 -24.42
CA ASN A 5 -10.74 -4.01 -23.66
C ASN A 5 -11.96 -4.26 -22.76
N LEU A 6 -12.27 -3.30 -21.89
CA LEU A 6 -13.37 -3.42 -20.94
C LEU A 6 -14.75 -3.56 -21.61
N GLN A 7 -14.97 -2.89 -22.74
CA GLN A 7 -16.26 -2.96 -23.44
C GLN A 7 -16.53 -4.38 -23.93
N GLU A 8 -15.53 -5.04 -24.53
CA GLU A 8 -15.67 -6.44 -24.93
C GLU A 8 -15.96 -7.38 -23.75
N VAL A 9 -15.38 -7.11 -22.58
CA VAL A 9 -15.68 -7.88 -21.35
C VAL A 9 -17.13 -7.69 -20.93
N LEU A 10 -17.63 -6.47 -20.95
CA LEU A 10 -19.01 -6.14 -20.61
C LEU A 10 -20.00 -6.78 -21.58
N ASP A 11 -19.71 -6.68 -22.88
CA ASP A 11 -20.57 -7.26 -23.96
C ASP A 11 -20.64 -8.80 -23.84
N GLN A 12 -19.49 -9.45 -23.58
CA GLN A 12 -19.42 -10.90 -23.37
C GLN A 12 -20.16 -11.34 -22.09
N ALA A 13 -20.19 -10.52 -21.07
CA ALA A 13 -20.85 -10.83 -19.80
C ALA A 13 -22.37 -10.54 -19.82
N GLY A 14 -22.87 -9.82 -20.82
CA GLY A 14 -24.26 -9.37 -20.86
C GLY A 14 -24.53 -8.09 -20.07
N GLY A 15 -23.49 -7.37 -19.71
CA GLY A 15 -23.55 -6.10 -18.99
C GLY A 15 -22.80 -6.09 -17.65
N THR A 16 -22.75 -4.92 -17.03
CA THR A 16 -21.98 -4.69 -15.79
C THR A 16 -22.47 -5.57 -14.63
N VAL A 17 -23.79 -5.71 -14.48
CA VAL A 17 -24.37 -6.47 -13.36
C VAL A 17 -24.03 -7.95 -13.49
N ASP A 18 -24.13 -8.50 -14.68
CA ASP A 18 -23.83 -9.92 -14.92
C ASP A 18 -22.33 -10.19 -14.82
N LEU A 19 -21.48 -9.26 -15.28
CA LEU A 19 -20.04 -9.33 -15.08
C LEU A 19 -19.68 -9.41 -13.59
N LEU A 20 -20.26 -8.57 -12.74
CA LEU A 20 -19.96 -8.53 -11.31
C LEU A 20 -20.53 -9.74 -10.57
N ARG A 21 -21.77 -10.15 -10.88
CA ARG A 21 -22.42 -11.31 -10.23
C ARG A 21 -21.75 -12.64 -10.55
N ASN A 22 -21.29 -12.80 -11.78
CA ASN A 22 -20.68 -14.04 -12.26
C ASN A 22 -19.15 -14.00 -12.25
N SER A 23 -18.57 -13.00 -11.57
CA SER A 23 -17.12 -12.88 -11.47
C SER A 23 -16.51 -14.12 -10.85
N GLN A 24 -15.51 -14.70 -11.52
CA GLN A 24 -14.70 -15.81 -11.00
C GLN A 24 -13.60 -15.34 -10.05
N LEU A 25 -13.52 -14.03 -9.80
CA LEU A 25 -12.62 -13.47 -8.78
C LEU A 25 -13.19 -13.85 -7.42
N GLY A 26 -12.60 -14.86 -6.80
CA GLY A 26 -12.92 -15.27 -5.44
C GLY A 26 -12.47 -14.24 -4.39
N ALA A 27 -12.66 -14.58 -3.13
CA ALA A 27 -12.17 -13.79 -2.01
C ALA A 27 -10.67 -13.54 -2.13
N TYR A 28 -10.21 -12.39 -1.63
CA TYR A 28 -8.78 -12.11 -1.51
C TYR A 28 -8.16 -13.08 -0.51
N ILE A 29 -7.37 -14.01 -1.00
CA ILE A 29 -6.61 -14.95 -0.16
C ILE A 29 -5.13 -14.63 -0.33
N TYR A 30 -4.45 -14.45 0.79
CA TYR A 30 -3.01 -14.28 0.83
C TYR A 30 -2.39 -15.56 1.37
N PRO A 31 -1.57 -16.26 0.59
CA PRO A 31 -1.15 -17.64 0.92
C PRO A 31 -0.41 -17.80 2.25
N VAL A 32 0.25 -16.73 2.70
CA VAL A 32 1.10 -16.74 3.90
C VAL A 32 0.53 -15.94 5.06
N VAL A 33 -0.60 -15.29 4.86
CA VAL A 33 -1.25 -14.45 5.87
C VAL A 33 -2.62 -15.01 6.19
N PRO A 34 -2.84 -15.56 7.40
CA PRO A 34 -4.15 -15.99 7.82
C PRO A 34 -5.16 -14.83 7.78
N ALA A 35 -6.38 -15.11 7.35
CA ALA A 35 -7.45 -14.11 7.34
C ALA A 35 -7.81 -13.63 8.76
N GLU A 36 -7.70 -14.54 9.72
CA GLU A 36 -7.94 -14.30 11.14
C GLU A 36 -6.82 -14.97 11.95
N PHE A 37 -6.36 -14.30 13.01
CA PHE A 37 -5.44 -14.89 13.97
C PHE A 37 -6.17 -15.67 15.06
N THR A 38 -7.27 -15.09 15.57
CA THR A 38 -8.14 -15.75 16.55
C THR A 38 -9.51 -16.03 15.97
N ASN A 39 -10.37 -15.04 15.94
CA ASN A 39 -11.64 -14.98 15.24
C ASN A 39 -12.12 -13.53 15.15
N PHE A 40 -12.93 -13.22 14.17
CA PHE A 40 -13.36 -11.84 13.90
C PHE A 40 -14.03 -11.14 15.09
N ARG A 41 -14.79 -11.88 15.94
CA ARG A 41 -15.46 -11.27 17.09
C ARG A 41 -14.47 -10.80 18.14
N ARG A 42 -13.45 -11.60 18.46
CA ARG A 42 -12.38 -11.20 19.39
C ARG A 42 -11.56 -10.07 18.83
N GLU A 43 -11.27 -10.10 17.56
CA GLU A 43 -10.47 -9.07 16.89
C GLU A 43 -11.19 -7.73 16.82
N VAL A 44 -12.50 -7.72 16.55
CA VAL A 44 -13.34 -6.51 16.63
C VAL A 44 -13.42 -5.96 18.05
N ILE A 45 -13.56 -6.82 19.08
CA ILE A 45 -13.53 -6.39 20.47
C ILE A 45 -12.16 -5.82 20.84
N ALA A 46 -11.08 -6.48 20.45
CA ALA A 46 -9.73 -6.00 20.69
C ALA A 46 -9.47 -4.63 20.04
N TRP A 47 -9.96 -4.42 18.83
CA TRP A 47 -9.89 -3.13 18.17
C TRP A 47 -10.59 -2.02 18.96
N ARG A 48 -11.75 -2.30 19.53
CA ARG A 48 -12.52 -1.33 20.31
C ARG A 48 -11.98 -1.09 21.72
N GLU A 49 -11.45 -2.12 22.38
CA GLU A 49 -11.16 -2.09 23.81
C GLU A 49 -9.67 -2.16 24.17
N SER A 50 -8.84 -2.61 23.25
CA SER A 50 -7.39 -2.73 23.48
C SER A 50 -6.57 -2.30 22.25
N ALA A 51 -5.99 -3.26 21.55
CA ALA A 51 -5.26 -3.03 20.31
C ALA A 51 -5.29 -4.25 19.42
N VAL A 52 -5.26 -4.04 18.12
CA VAL A 52 -5.15 -5.07 17.09
C VAL A 52 -4.04 -4.72 16.09
N LEU A 53 -3.32 -5.72 15.64
CA LEU A 53 -2.31 -5.62 14.60
C LEU A 53 -2.86 -6.21 13.30
N PHE A 54 -2.90 -5.39 12.26
CA PHE A 54 -3.23 -5.84 10.91
C PHE A 54 -1.97 -5.95 10.06
N ASP A 55 -1.75 -7.11 9.46
CA ASP A 55 -0.77 -7.23 8.38
C ASP A 55 -1.39 -6.74 7.07
N GLN A 56 -0.95 -5.58 6.64
CA GLN A 56 -1.38 -4.95 5.39
C GLN A 56 -0.33 -5.02 4.28
N SER A 57 0.74 -5.78 4.48
CA SER A 57 1.87 -5.84 3.54
C SER A 57 1.44 -6.24 2.13
N HIS A 58 0.46 -7.12 2.01
CA HIS A 58 0.00 -7.66 0.73
C HIS A 58 -1.26 -6.97 0.18
N HIS A 59 -1.82 -6.01 0.89
CA HIS A 59 -3.09 -5.38 0.53
C HIS A 59 -2.97 -4.43 -0.66
N MET A 60 -1.87 -3.67 -0.73
CA MET A 60 -1.59 -2.68 -1.76
C MET A 60 -0.20 -2.87 -2.36
N VAL A 61 0.05 -2.23 -3.49
CA VAL A 61 1.40 -2.11 -4.05
C VAL A 61 2.13 -0.97 -3.37
N ASN A 62 3.47 -1.04 -3.36
CA ASN A 62 4.32 0.09 -3.04
C ASN A 62 5.09 0.46 -4.31
N LEU A 63 5.03 1.72 -4.72
CA LEU A 63 5.81 2.25 -5.82
C LEU A 63 6.84 3.21 -5.25
N PHE A 64 8.10 2.82 -5.31
CA PHE A 64 9.23 3.67 -4.96
C PHE A 64 9.55 4.56 -6.15
N ILE A 65 9.66 5.85 -5.92
CA ILE A 65 9.95 6.87 -6.92
C ILE A 65 11.10 7.70 -6.38
N SER A 66 12.20 7.77 -7.11
CA SER A 66 13.37 8.57 -6.74
C SER A 66 13.96 9.26 -7.95
N GLY A 67 14.76 10.30 -7.73
CA GLY A 67 15.45 11.04 -8.77
C GLY A 67 15.05 12.50 -8.85
N ARG A 68 15.77 13.22 -9.70
CA ARG A 68 15.67 14.68 -9.81
C ARG A 68 14.25 15.17 -10.12
N ASP A 69 13.54 14.44 -10.96
CA ASP A 69 12.20 14.81 -11.39
C ASP A 69 11.09 14.08 -10.62
N ALA A 70 11.39 13.40 -9.50
CA ALA A 70 10.42 12.63 -8.74
C ALA A 70 9.25 13.49 -8.23
N LEU A 71 9.54 14.63 -7.61
CA LEU A 71 8.49 15.56 -7.17
C LEU A 71 7.71 16.14 -8.35
N LYS A 72 8.40 16.42 -9.46
CA LYS A 72 7.77 16.92 -10.70
C LYS A 72 6.80 15.90 -11.28
N LEU A 73 7.20 14.63 -11.39
CA LEU A 73 6.32 13.55 -11.84
C LEU A 73 5.03 13.49 -11.00
N ILE A 74 5.18 13.59 -9.67
CA ILE A 74 4.05 13.58 -8.74
C ILE A 74 3.15 14.79 -8.93
N THR A 75 3.75 15.99 -9.03
CA THR A 75 3.02 17.25 -9.15
C THR A 75 2.25 17.34 -10.47
N ASP A 76 2.87 16.93 -11.57
CA ASP A 76 2.27 17.00 -12.90
C ASP A 76 1.09 16.01 -13.09
N ASN A 77 1.01 14.98 -12.27
CA ASN A 77 0.02 13.91 -12.44
C ASN A 77 -1.02 13.82 -11.32
N GLY A 78 -0.92 14.63 -10.28
CA GLY A 78 -1.84 14.62 -9.15
C GLY A 78 -2.56 15.95 -8.96
N ILE A 79 -3.82 15.90 -8.52
CA ILE A 79 -4.60 17.11 -8.22
C ILE A 79 -4.24 17.74 -6.87
N ASN A 80 -3.57 17.00 -6.01
CA ASN A 80 -3.22 17.48 -4.68
C ASN A 80 -1.98 18.37 -4.73
N SER A 81 -2.08 19.59 -4.19
CA SER A 81 -0.94 20.50 -4.12
C SER A 81 0.25 19.90 -3.37
N THR A 82 1.44 19.98 -3.92
CA THR A 82 2.69 19.53 -3.29
C THR A 82 3.45 20.65 -2.58
N ALA A 83 2.95 21.91 -2.60
CA ALA A 83 3.64 23.08 -2.09
C ALA A 83 4.07 23.01 -0.61
N LYS A 84 3.35 22.27 0.22
CA LYS A 84 3.66 22.06 1.66
C LYS A 84 3.97 20.61 1.97
N PHE A 85 4.37 19.84 0.99
CA PHE A 85 4.69 18.42 1.18
C PHE A 85 6.16 18.29 1.64
N ALA A 86 6.36 18.30 2.94
CA ALA A 86 7.68 18.23 3.55
C ALA A 86 8.22 16.79 3.61
N VAL A 87 9.53 16.64 3.80
CA VAL A 87 10.15 15.36 4.14
C VAL A 87 9.57 14.85 5.46
N ASP A 88 9.52 13.55 5.64
CA ASP A 88 8.90 12.85 6.76
C ASP A 88 7.42 13.15 6.96
N THR A 89 6.72 13.38 5.84
CA THR A 89 5.26 13.50 5.85
C THR A 89 4.61 12.55 4.85
N ALA A 90 3.33 12.29 5.10
CA ALA A 90 2.47 11.58 4.17
C ALA A 90 1.40 12.51 3.61
N LYS A 91 0.79 12.12 2.50
CA LYS A 91 -0.25 12.90 1.85
C LYS A 91 -1.14 11.99 1.03
N GLN A 92 -2.43 12.27 0.99
CA GLN A 92 -3.29 11.65 0.00
C GLN A 92 -2.87 12.11 -1.40
N PHE A 93 -2.86 11.19 -2.33
CA PHE A 93 -2.50 11.43 -3.71
C PHE A 93 -3.59 10.89 -4.64
N VAL A 94 -4.12 11.77 -5.46
CA VAL A 94 -5.18 11.45 -6.43
C VAL A 94 -4.69 11.83 -7.82
N PRO A 95 -4.11 10.89 -8.57
CA PRO A 95 -3.72 11.13 -9.95
C PRO A 95 -4.94 11.16 -10.87
N VAL A 96 -4.80 12.01 -11.89
CA VAL A 96 -5.81 12.22 -12.91
C VAL A 96 -5.22 12.11 -14.31
N SER A 97 -6.03 11.70 -15.27
CA SER A 97 -5.66 11.73 -16.68
C SER A 97 -5.63 13.17 -17.21
N PRO A 98 -5.02 13.43 -18.38
CA PRO A 98 -5.04 14.75 -19.01
C PRO A 98 -6.47 15.29 -19.25
N GLU A 99 -7.44 14.40 -19.44
CA GLU A 99 -8.84 14.75 -19.63
C GLU A 99 -9.60 14.98 -18.31
N GLY A 100 -8.91 14.89 -17.17
CA GLY A 100 -9.48 15.11 -15.84
C GLY A 100 -10.13 13.88 -15.20
N GLY A 101 -10.03 12.71 -15.83
CA GLY A 101 -10.52 11.45 -15.26
C GLY A 101 -9.67 10.98 -14.08
N VAL A 102 -10.31 10.64 -12.96
CA VAL A 102 -9.62 10.09 -11.78
C VAL A 102 -9.09 8.68 -12.10
N ILE A 103 -7.79 8.49 -11.98
CA ILE A 103 -7.12 7.19 -12.14
C ILE A 103 -7.31 6.32 -10.89
N GLY A 104 -7.31 6.95 -9.73
CA GLY A 104 -7.46 6.31 -8.44
C GLY A 104 -6.94 7.20 -7.33
N ASP A 105 -6.70 6.60 -6.16
CA ASP A 105 -6.12 7.30 -5.03
C ASP A 105 -5.15 6.41 -4.26
N GLY A 106 -4.42 7.00 -3.33
CA GLY A 106 -3.55 6.32 -2.40
C GLY A 106 -2.82 7.30 -1.50
N ILE A 107 -1.88 6.80 -0.76
CA ILE A 107 -1.05 7.61 0.14
C ILE A 107 0.34 7.72 -0.45
N LEU A 108 0.85 8.92 -0.49
CA LEU A 108 2.21 9.24 -0.88
C LEU A 108 3.02 9.63 0.36
N PHE A 109 4.14 8.98 0.56
CA PHE A 109 5.11 9.27 1.63
C PHE A 109 6.32 9.94 1.02
N ARG A 110 6.80 11.03 1.62
CA ARG A 110 8.05 11.69 1.24
C ARG A 110 9.13 11.31 2.25
N LEU A 111 10.08 10.48 1.83
CA LEU A 111 11.13 9.94 2.70
C LEU A 111 12.42 10.80 2.66
N ALA A 112 12.65 11.49 1.54
CA ALA A 112 13.74 12.45 1.36
C ALA A 112 13.30 13.52 0.35
N GLU A 113 14.17 14.46 0.03
CA GLU A 113 13.85 15.54 -0.91
C GLU A 113 13.40 15.02 -2.28
N ASP A 114 14.02 13.93 -2.73
CA ASP A 114 13.83 13.31 -4.05
C ASP A 114 13.38 11.83 -3.94
N GLN A 115 12.90 11.38 -2.77
CA GLN A 115 12.48 10.00 -2.55
C GLN A 115 11.06 9.90 -2.01
N PHE A 116 10.24 9.16 -2.72
CA PHE A 116 8.82 9.00 -2.42
C PHE A 116 8.42 7.52 -2.48
N VAL A 117 7.41 7.17 -1.69
CA VAL A 117 6.74 5.88 -1.79
C VAL A 117 5.25 6.12 -1.94
N TYR A 118 4.70 5.69 -3.07
CA TYR A 118 3.25 5.62 -3.23
C TYR A 118 2.75 4.26 -2.71
N VAL A 119 1.71 4.29 -1.91
CA VAL A 119 1.02 3.11 -1.39
C VAL A 119 -0.44 3.17 -1.80
N GLY A 120 -0.87 2.22 -2.62
CA GLY A 120 -2.23 2.21 -3.13
C GLY A 120 -2.49 1.06 -4.10
N ARG A 121 -3.47 1.24 -4.96
CA ARG A 121 -3.86 0.23 -5.94
C ARG A 121 -2.96 0.26 -7.19
N ALA A 122 -2.84 -0.90 -7.83
CA ALA A 122 -2.01 -1.09 -9.01
C ALA A 122 -2.32 -0.13 -10.19
N PRO A 123 -3.57 0.27 -10.50
CA PRO A 123 -3.82 1.21 -11.60
C PRO A 123 -3.05 2.52 -11.49
N VAL A 124 -2.95 3.10 -10.30
CA VAL A 124 -2.17 4.32 -10.07
C VAL A 124 -0.68 4.07 -10.26
N ALA A 125 -0.17 2.98 -9.70
CA ALA A 125 1.24 2.62 -9.86
C ALA A 125 1.60 2.39 -11.34
N ASN A 126 0.75 1.70 -12.09
CA ASN A 126 0.93 1.48 -13.52
C ASN A 126 0.90 2.80 -14.31
N TYR A 127 -0.03 3.70 -13.96
CA TYR A 127 -0.12 5.01 -14.58
C TYR A 127 1.15 5.84 -14.34
N LEU A 128 1.63 5.91 -13.09
CA LEU A 128 2.86 6.64 -12.77
C LEU A 128 4.09 6.03 -13.46
N GLN A 129 4.20 4.69 -13.54
CA GLN A 129 5.26 4.04 -14.30
C GLN A 129 5.21 4.43 -15.78
N PHE A 130 4.03 4.43 -16.38
CA PHE A 130 3.85 4.89 -17.77
C PHE A 130 4.24 6.36 -17.92
N ARG A 131 3.77 7.24 -17.03
CA ARG A 131 4.09 8.67 -17.08
C ARG A 131 5.58 8.93 -16.91
N ALA A 132 6.27 8.15 -16.08
CA ALA A 132 7.71 8.25 -15.91
C ALA A 132 8.50 8.06 -17.21
N THR A 133 8.01 7.25 -18.13
CA THR A 133 8.65 7.06 -19.45
C THR A 133 8.51 8.28 -20.38
N GLN A 134 7.76 9.29 -19.98
CA GLN A 134 7.51 10.50 -20.79
C GLN A 134 8.50 11.63 -20.53
N GLY A 135 9.77 11.30 -20.26
CA GLY A 135 10.87 12.27 -20.20
C GLY A 135 11.17 12.80 -18.80
N TYR A 136 10.80 12.09 -17.75
CA TYR A 136 11.22 12.38 -16.37
C TYR A 136 12.51 11.64 -16.02
N ASP A 137 13.41 12.33 -15.34
CA ASP A 137 14.65 11.76 -14.79
C ASP A 137 14.33 11.16 -13.41
N VAL A 138 13.81 9.91 -13.42
CA VAL A 138 13.37 9.18 -12.22
C VAL A 138 13.70 7.70 -12.32
N ASP A 139 14.02 7.14 -11.17
CA ASP A 139 14.07 5.68 -10.95
C ASP A 139 12.78 5.22 -10.30
N ILE A 140 12.21 4.15 -10.84
CA ILE A 140 10.98 3.56 -10.31
C ILE A 140 11.15 2.08 -10.02
N LYS A 141 10.79 1.68 -8.80
CA LYS A 141 10.76 0.30 -8.36
C LYS A 141 9.38 -0.06 -7.81
N LEU A 142 8.81 -1.15 -8.29
CA LEU A 142 7.50 -1.63 -7.86
C LEU A 142 7.63 -2.84 -6.93
N ASP A 143 7.16 -2.68 -5.69
CA ASP A 143 6.77 -3.79 -4.82
C ASP A 143 5.35 -4.18 -5.16
N GLN A 144 5.21 -5.23 -5.93
CA GLN A 144 3.90 -5.69 -6.33
C GLN A 144 3.11 -6.18 -5.11
N ARG A 145 1.80 -5.90 -5.13
CA ARG A 145 0.88 -6.66 -4.32
C ARG A 145 1.13 -8.14 -4.57
N SER A 146 1.31 -8.94 -3.51
CA SER A 146 1.39 -10.39 -3.66
C SER A 146 0.00 -10.91 -3.98
N PRO A 147 -0.41 -11.04 -5.24
CA PRO A 147 -1.57 -11.83 -5.54
C PRO A 147 -1.24 -13.27 -5.16
N MET A 148 -2.26 -14.05 -4.90
CA MET A 148 -2.09 -15.49 -4.75
C MET A 148 -1.07 -16.04 -5.74
N ARG A 149 0.02 -16.58 -5.21
CA ARG A 149 0.86 -17.49 -5.96
C ARG A 149 0.69 -18.87 -5.35
N PRO A 150 -0.33 -19.62 -5.75
CA PRO A 150 -0.60 -20.94 -5.17
C PRO A 150 0.55 -21.92 -5.38
N TYR A 151 1.48 -21.63 -6.30
CA TYR A 151 2.55 -22.50 -6.71
C TYR A 151 3.93 -21.83 -6.76
N GLY A 152 4.16 -20.74 -6.03
CA GLY A 152 5.37 -19.96 -6.15
C GLY A 152 6.10 -19.69 -4.85
N LYS A 153 7.36 -19.32 -4.96
CA LYS A 153 8.17 -18.82 -3.86
C LYS A 153 7.48 -17.59 -3.24
N ALA A 154 7.62 -17.42 -1.93
CA ALA A 154 7.20 -16.21 -1.24
C ALA A 154 7.74 -14.98 -1.99
N VAL A 155 6.87 -13.98 -2.19
CA VAL A 155 7.31 -12.74 -2.82
C VAL A 155 8.16 -11.99 -1.81
N THR A 156 9.42 -11.77 -2.16
CA THR A 156 10.29 -10.88 -1.39
C THR A 156 9.81 -9.45 -1.60
N ARG A 157 9.53 -8.75 -0.52
CA ARG A 157 9.15 -7.34 -0.54
C ARG A 157 10.27 -6.50 0.06
N ASP A 158 10.38 -5.27 -0.42
CA ASP A 158 11.29 -4.29 0.17
C ASP A 158 10.66 -3.58 1.37
N LEU A 159 9.32 -3.50 1.41
CA LEU A 159 8.58 -2.82 2.47
C LEU A 159 7.43 -3.69 2.98
N TRP A 160 7.44 -3.93 4.28
CA TRP A 160 6.36 -4.58 5.01
C TRP A 160 5.53 -3.52 5.72
N ARG A 161 4.22 -3.69 5.76
CA ARG A 161 3.32 -2.72 6.34
C ARG A 161 2.38 -3.36 7.35
N PHE A 162 2.41 -2.82 8.55
CA PHE A 162 1.53 -3.19 9.63
C PHE A 162 0.74 -1.99 10.10
N GLN A 163 -0.50 -2.19 10.48
CA GLN A 163 -1.34 -1.19 11.11
C GLN A 163 -1.65 -1.65 12.53
N ILE A 164 -1.33 -0.83 13.52
CA ILE A 164 -1.71 -1.04 14.90
C ILE A 164 -2.85 -0.08 15.21
N GLN A 165 -3.98 -0.60 15.68
CA GLN A 165 -5.17 0.19 15.91
C GLN A 165 -5.89 -0.21 17.20
N GLY A 166 -6.45 0.77 17.88
CA GLY A 166 -7.19 0.62 19.13
C GLY A 166 -6.73 1.62 20.20
N PRO A 167 -7.48 1.75 21.31
CA PRO A 167 -7.19 2.73 22.35
C PRO A 167 -5.82 2.52 23.03
N ARG A 168 -5.29 1.30 23.00
CA ARG A 168 -3.99 0.95 23.58
C ARG A 168 -2.90 0.73 22.51
N ALA A 169 -3.11 1.17 21.26
CA ALA A 169 -2.17 0.97 20.17
C ALA A 169 -0.79 1.60 20.48
N TRP A 170 -0.79 2.78 21.12
CA TRP A 170 0.44 3.48 21.46
C TRP A 170 1.27 2.74 22.53
N GLU A 171 0.64 2.13 23.51
CA GLU A 171 1.32 1.29 24.51
C GLU A 171 2.06 0.11 23.86
N VAL A 172 1.49 -0.45 22.78
CA VAL A 172 2.16 -1.51 22.01
C VAL A 172 3.41 -0.99 21.33
N ILE A 173 3.35 0.21 20.74
CA ILE A 173 4.50 0.85 20.09
C ILE A 173 5.61 1.13 21.10
N GLU A 174 5.29 1.68 22.26
CA GLU A 174 6.27 1.95 23.33
C GLU A 174 6.93 0.67 23.84
N LYS A 175 6.15 -0.41 24.01
CA LYS A 175 6.72 -1.71 24.40
C LYS A 175 7.64 -2.30 23.34
N LEU A 176 7.30 -2.14 22.05
CA LEU A 176 8.15 -2.59 20.95
C LEU A 176 9.43 -1.79 20.84
N HIS A 177 9.37 -0.50 21.15
CA HIS A 177 10.54 0.38 21.16
C HIS A 177 11.44 0.16 22.39
N GLY A 178 10.86 -0.32 23.49
CA GLY A 178 11.56 -0.48 24.78
C GLY A 178 11.63 0.81 25.61
N GLY A 179 10.79 1.79 25.33
CA GLY A 179 10.74 3.07 26.03
C GLY A 179 9.67 3.99 25.47
N THR A 180 9.59 5.21 26.02
CA THR A 180 8.65 6.22 25.55
C THR A 180 8.94 6.65 24.12
N VAL A 181 7.90 6.79 23.32
CA VAL A 181 7.95 7.25 21.93
C VAL A 181 7.14 8.52 21.80
N GLU A 182 7.71 9.54 21.18
CA GLU A 182 6.97 10.77 20.90
C GLU A 182 5.86 10.52 19.88
N GLN A 183 4.65 10.97 20.19
CA GLN A 183 3.54 10.87 19.28
C GLN A 183 3.73 11.78 18.07
N THR A 184 3.71 11.20 16.89
CA THR A 184 3.73 11.95 15.63
C THR A 184 2.37 12.57 15.37
N ARG A 185 2.37 13.72 14.69
CA ARG A 185 1.14 14.34 14.20
C ARG A 185 0.53 13.53 13.06
N PHE A 186 -0.74 13.73 12.81
CA PHE A 186 -1.41 13.12 11.67
C PHE A 186 -0.65 13.42 10.35
N PHE A 187 -0.47 12.38 9.55
CA PHE A 187 0.32 12.43 8.31
C PHE A 187 1.79 12.88 8.46
N THR A 188 2.39 12.65 9.63
CA THR A 188 3.85 12.74 9.79
C THR A 188 4.46 11.38 10.05
N LEU A 189 5.75 11.23 9.72
CA LEU A 189 6.50 10.00 9.93
C LEU A 189 7.47 10.20 11.11
N GLY A 190 7.50 9.22 11.99
CA GLY A 190 8.54 9.06 12.99
C GLY A 190 9.38 7.84 12.63
N HIS A 191 10.65 7.88 12.95
CA HIS A 191 11.56 6.76 12.74
C HIS A 191 11.89 6.11 14.07
N MET A 192 11.73 4.79 14.15
CA MET A 192 12.14 4.03 15.32
C MET A 192 12.82 2.74 14.91
N LYS A 193 13.74 2.27 15.73
CA LYS A 193 14.39 0.98 15.57
C LYS A 193 13.75 -0.03 16.51
N ILE A 194 13.38 -1.19 15.98
CA ILE A 194 12.87 -2.31 16.77
C ILE A 194 13.92 -3.40 16.73
N GLU A 195 14.36 -3.86 17.90
CA GLU A 195 15.25 -5.01 17.99
C GLU A 195 14.42 -6.30 17.92
N ILE A 196 14.60 -7.04 16.85
CA ILE A 196 13.97 -8.35 16.69
C ILE A 196 14.91 -9.39 17.29
N GLY A 197 14.47 -10.08 18.34
CA GLY A 197 15.24 -11.13 18.99
C GLY A 197 15.66 -12.25 18.03
N ARG A 198 16.89 -12.72 18.13
CA ARG A 198 17.46 -13.76 17.27
C ARG A 198 16.75 -15.12 17.36
N ALA A 199 15.96 -15.36 18.38
CA ALA A 199 15.27 -16.62 18.60
C ALA A 199 14.14 -16.90 17.60
N SER A 200 13.57 -15.88 16.97
CA SER A 200 12.45 -16.04 16.01
C SER A 200 12.88 -16.50 14.62
N CYS A 201 14.18 -16.48 14.30
CA CYS A 201 14.69 -16.83 12.97
C CYS A 201 15.15 -18.29 12.82
N ARG A 202 15.12 -19.11 13.88
CA ARG A 202 15.66 -20.48 13.84
C ARG A 202 14.66 -21.62 13.85
N GLU A 203 13.39 -21.36 13.97
CA GLU A 203 12.38 -22.43 14.04
C GLU A 203 11.42 -22.43 12.85
N ARG A 204 11.92 -22.39 11.64
CA ARG A 204 11.19 -22.93 10.49
C ARG A 204 12.17 -23.49 9.48
N VAL A 205 12.58 -24.71 9.73
CA VAL A 205 12.98 -25.63 8.68
C VAL A 205 11.78 -26.45 8.30
#